data_df1110629da709cfd95d9daeab291da9
#
_entry.id   df1110629da709cfd95d9daeab291da9
#
_cell.length_a   1.000
_cell.length_b   1.000
_cell.length_c   1.000
_cell.angle_alpha   90.00
_cell.angle_beta   90.00
_cell.angle_gamma   90.00
#
_symmetry.space_group_name_H-M   'P 1'
#
loop_
_entity.id
_entity.type
_entity.pdbx_description
1 polymer ?
#
loop_
_entity_poly.entity_id
_entity_poly.type
_entity_poly.pdbx_seq_one_letter_code
_entity_poly.pdbx_strand_id
1 'polypeptide(L)'
;MPRPEVLERVKQAEADADEIVAEAESDRDERVQAAREEADEILAEAEAEADELEEDRLAAAREDIDAERERIVEEGEQERQALIDRARDRTDEAVEHAVEKFEEAVDAQA
;
A
#
# COMPACT_ATOMS: atom_id res chain seq x y z
N MET A 1 -55.31 57.98 10.77
CA MET A 1 -55.42 56.55 11.07
C MET A 1 -55.21 55.73 9.81
N PRO A 2 -54.35 54.73 9.83
CA PRO A 2 -54.20 53.85 8.66
C PRO A 2 -55.51 53.11 8.41
N ARG A 3 -55.87 52.91 7.17
CA ARG A 3 -57.07 52.17 6.79
C ARG A 3 -56.91 50.70 7.18
N PRO A 4 -57.97 50.03 7.69
CA PRO A 4 -57.88 48.61 8.03
C PRO A 4 -57.37 47.72 6.92
N GLU A 5 -57.63 48.02 5.68
CA GLU A 5 -57.20 47.34 4.50
C GLU A 5 -55.67 47.42 4.32
N VAL A 6 -55.07 48.56 4.63
CA VAL A 6 -53.63 48.76 4.57
C VAL A 6 -52.95 47.95 5.67
N LEU A 7 -53.51 47.94 6.85
CA LEU A 7 -52.98 47.15 7.97
C LEU A 7 -53.06 45.65 7.69
N GLU A 8 -54.13 45.18 7.09
CA GLU A 8 -54.24 43.78 6.65
C GLU A 8 -53.18 43.40 5.60
N ARG A 9 -52.91 44.28 4.62
CA ARG A 9 -51.85 44.05 3.63
C ARG A 9 -50.47 43.99 4.25
N VAL A 10 -50.21 44.87 5.21
CA VAL A 10 -48.91 44.84 5.91
C VAL A 10 -48.77 43.55 6.70
N LYS A 11 -49.79 43.14 7.42
CA LYS A 11 -49.78 41.87 8.17
C LYS A 11 -49.57 40.66 7.25
N GLN A 12 -50.24 40.65 6.11
CA GLN A 12 -50.08 39.56 5.13
C GLN A 12 -48.68 39.55 4.55
N ALA A 13 -48.13 40.72 4.22
CA ALA A 13 -46.77 40.83 3.71
C ALA A 13 -45.73 40.36 4.75
N GLU A 14 -45.93 40.70 6.02
CA GLU A 14 -45.07 40.22 7.12
C GLU A 14 -45.15 38.70 7.28
N ALA A 15 -46.35 38.13 7.23
CA ALA A 15 -46.56 36.69 7.30
C ALA A 15 -45.93 35.97 6.12
N ASP A 16 -46.07 36.51 4.92
CA ASP A 16 -45.42 35.95 3.71
C ASP A 16 -43.88 36.00 3.80
N ALA A 17 -43.35 37.11 4.31
CA ALA A 17 -41.92 37.25 4.52
C ALA A 17 -41.37 36.24 5.55
N ASP A 18 -42.10 36.07 6.66
CA ASP A 18 -41.72 35.08 7.69
C ASP A 18 -41.76 33.65 7.14
N GLU A 19 -42.74 33.34 6.31
CA GLU A 19 -42.82 32.03 5.64
C GLU A 19 -41.66 31.81 4.66
N ILE A 20 -41.29 32.80 3.89
CA ILE A 20 -40.16 32.74 2.97
C ILE A 20 -38.84 32.49 3.73
N VAL A 21 -38.63 33.20 4.83
CA VAL A 21 -37.46 33.03 5.68
C VAL A 21 -37.43 31.62 6.28
N ALA A 22 -38.57 31.15 6.80
CA ALA A 22 -38.66 29.81 7.38
C ALA A 22 -38.36 28.70 6.36
N GLU A 23 -38.90 28.83 5.14
CA GLU A 23 -38.61 27.90 4.05
C GLU A 23 -37.15 27.95 3.67
N ALA A 24 -36.53 29.12 3.60
CA ALA A 24 -35.11 29.26 3.28
C ALA A 24 -34.23 28.64 4.36
N GLU A 25 -34.56 28.80 5.63
CA GLU A 25 -33.87 28.18 6.75
C GLU A 25 -33.99 26.65 6.70
N SER A 26 -35.17 26.13 6.41
CA SER A 26 -35.39 24.69 6.23
C SER A 26 -34.61 24.13 5.08
N ASP A 27 -34.61 24.79 3.94
CA ASP A 27 -33.82 24.40 2.76
C ASP A 27 -32.32 24.40 3.05
N ARG A 28 -31.85 25.41 3.77
CA ARG A 28 -30.46 25.48 4.21
C ARG A 28 -30.10 24.28 5.06
N ASP A 29 -30.90 23.96 6.06
CA ASP A 29 -30.64 22.86 6.99
C ASP A 29 -30.63 21.51 6.25
N GLU A 30 -31.54 21.30 5.32
CA GLU A 30 -31.59 20.11 4.47
C GLU A 30 -30.34 20.00 3.59
N ARG A 31 -29.90 21.09 2.95
CA ARG A 31 -28.70 21.11 2.12
C ARG A 31 -27.43 20.85 2.90
N VAL A 32 -27.34 21.44 4.10
CA VAL A 32 -26.19 21.21 4.98
C VAL A 32 -26.14 19.75 5.42
N GLN A 33 -27.29 19.19 5.81
CA GLN A 33 -27.36 17.78 6.19
C GLN A 33 -27.00 16.85 5.04
N ALA A 34 -27.55 17.09 3.86
CA ALA A 34 -27.22 16.31 2.66
C ALA A 34 -25.74 16.40 2.29
N ALA A 35 -25.15 17.58 2.41
CA ALA A 35 -23.73 17.78 2.13
C ALA A 35 -22.83 17.03 3.12
N ARG A 36 -23.20 16.99 4.38
CA ARG A 36 -22.48 16.23 5.42
C ARG A 36 -22.55 14.74 5.18
N GLU A 37 -23.74 14.23 4.83
CA GLU A 37 -23.92 12.82 4.48
C GLU A 37 -23.10 12.43 3.26
N GLU A 38 -23.10 13.27 2.23
CA GLU A 38 -22.28 13.05 1.04
C GLU A 38 -20.78 13.07 1.35
N ALA A 39 -20.34 14.00 2.19
CA ALA A 39 -18.94 14.05 2.63
C ALA A 39 -18.54 12.78 3.39
N ASP A 40 -19.39 12.29 4.27
CA ASP A 40 -19.15 11.04 5.01
C ASP A 40 -19.08 9.83 4.06
N GLU A 41 -19.95 9.77 3.05
CA GLU A 41 -19.91 8.72 2.03
C GLU A 41 -18.61 8.77 1.21
N ILE A 42 -18.18 9.96 0.80
CA ILE A 42 -16.93 10.15 0.05
C ILE A 42 -15.74 9.69 0.89
N LEU A 43 -15.69 10.04 2.17
CA LEU A 43 -14.62 9.60 3.06
C LEU A 43 -14.63 8.08 3.26
N ALA A 44 -15.80 7.49 3.46
CA ALA A 44 -15.93 6.04 3.62
C ALA A 44 -15.50 5.27 2.38
N GLU A 45 -15.88 5.75 1.20
CA GLU A 45 -15.45 5.16 -0.08
C GLU A 45 -13.94 5.29 -0.28
N ALA A 46 -13.39 6.45 0.03
CA ALA A 46 -11.94 6.68 -0.09
C ALA A 46 -11.14 5.78 0.85
N GLU A 47 -11.59 5.59 2.07
CA GLU A 47 -10.96 4.68 3.04
C GLU A 47 -11.04 3.22 2.56
N ALA A 48 -12.20 2.79 2.06
CA ALA A 48 -12.37 1.45 1.54
C ALA A 48 -11.48 1.18 0.31
N GLU A 49 -11.39 2.13 -0.62
CA GLU A 49 -10.50 2.03 -1.78
C GLU A 49 -9.04 2.02 -1.38
N ALA A 50 -8.65 2.82 -0.40
CA ALA A 50 -7.28 2.85 0.11
C ALA A 50 -6.90 1.51 0.76
N ASP A 51 -7.79 0.93 1.56
CA ASP A 51 -7.57 -0.37 2.20
C ASP A 51 -7.44 -1.49 1.16
N GLU A 52 -8.30 -1.49 0.15
CA GLU A 52 -8.22 -2.47 -0.95
C GLU A 52 -6.92 -2.32 -1.74
N LEU A 53 -6.52 -1.09 -2.05
CA LEU A 53 -5.27 -0.81 -2.74
C LEU A 53 -4.06 -1.27 -1.92
N GLU A 54 -4.08 -1.05 -0.63
CA GLU A 54 -3.03 -1.52 0.29
C GLU A 54 -2.92 -3.04 0.27
N GLU A 55 -4.04 -3.76 0.41
CA GLU A 55 -4.07 -5.21 0.35
C GLU A 55 -3.53 -5.75 -0.97
N ASP A 56 -3.97 -5.18 -2.09
CA ASP A 56 -3.54 -5.59 -3.42
C ASP A 56 -2.04 -5.37 -3.63
N ARG A 57 -1.52 -4.22 -3.20
CA ARG A 57 -0.09 -3.92 -3.30
C ARG A 57 0.76 -4.81 -2.42
N LEU A 58 0.30 -5.09 -1.21
CA LEU A 58 1.01 -6.00 -0.31
C LEU A 58 1.02 -7.43 -0.87
N ALA A 59 -0.10 -7.89 -1.41
CA ALA A 59 -0.17 -9.21 -2.04
C ALA A 59 0.76 -9.32 -3.25
N ALA A 60 0.77 -8.32 -4.12
CA ALA A 60 1.67 -8.27 -5.27
C ALA A 60 3.14 -8.23 -4.85
N ALA A 61 3.48 -7.43 -3.84
CA ALA A 61 4.84 -7.35 -3.32
C ALA A 61 5.31 -8.68 -2.72
N ARG A 62 4.44 -9.40 -2.03
CA ARG A 62 4.75 -10.73 -1.48
C ARG A 62 5.00 -11.75 -2.59
N GLU A 63 4.22 -11.73 -3.65
CA GLU A 63 4.46 -12.59 -4.81
C GLU A 63 5.82 -12.30 -5.45
N ASP A 64 6.15 -11.02 -5.64
CA ASP A 64 7.44 -10.61 -6.19
C ASP A 64 8.61 -11.03 -5.29
N ILE A 65 8.45 -10.89 -3.98
CA ILE A 65 9.46 -11.31 -2.99
C ILE A 65 9.65 -12.82 -3.04
N ASP A 66 8.58 -13.60 -3.11
CA ASP A 66 8.67 -15.06 -3.18
C ASP A 66 9.37 -15.51 -4.47
N ALA A 67 9.06 -14.90 -5.59
CA ALA A 67 9.71 -15.19 -6.87
C ALA A 67 11.20 -14.82 -6.84
N GLU A 68 11.55 -13.67 -6.27
CA GLU A 68 12.93 -13.23 -6.12
C GLU A 68 13.72 -14.15 -5.18
N ARG A 69 13.09 -14.59 -4.10
CA ARG A 69 13.67 -15.54 -3.16
C ARG A 69 13.99 -16.88 -3.85
N GLU A 70 13.04 -17.41 -4.62
CA GLU A 70 13.25 -18.66 -5.37
C GLU A 70 14.39 -18.51 -6.37
N ARG A 71 14.48 -17.38 -7.06
CA ARG A 71 15.55 -17.08 -8.00
C ARG A 71 16.92 -17.06 -7.32
N ILE A 72 17.00 -16.38 -6.18
CA ILE A 72 18.25 -16.28 -5.41
C ILE A 72 18.69 -17.65 -4.89
N VAL A 73 17.77 -18.45 -4.37
CA VAL A 73 18.06 -19.80 -3.87
C VAL A 73 18.54 -20.70 -5.00
N GLU A 74 17.89 -20.66 -6.16
CA GLU A 74 18.27 -21.45 -7.31
C GLU A 74 19.64 -21.05 -7.85
N GLU A 75 19.92 -19.75 -8.00
CA GLU A 75 21.25 -19.27 -8.39
C GLU A 75 22.32 -19.70 -7.38
N GLY A 76 22.03 -19.62 -6.10
CA GLY A 76 22.93 -20.08 -5.05
C GLY A 76 23.21 -21.58 -5.14
N GLU A 77 22.22 -22.40 -5.42
CA GLU A 77 22.41 -23.84 -5.64
C GLU A 77 23.28 -24.14 -6.88
N GLN A 78 23.07 -23.41 -7.96
CA GLN A 78 23.90 -23.54 -9.16
C GLN A 78 25.34 -23.12 -8.90
N GLU A 79 25.56 -22.02 -8.20
CA GLU A 79 26.91 -21.57 -7.81
C GLU A 79 27.61 -22.59 -6.88
N ARG A 80 26.86 -23.11 -5.93
CA ARG A 80 27.33 -24.14 -5.02
C ARG A 80 27.78 -25.40 -5.81
N GLN A 81 26.94 -25.86 -6.72
CA GLN A 81 27.24 -27.03 -7.53
C GLN A 81 28.47 -26.79 -8.41
N ALA A 82 28.58 -25.62 -9.04
CA ALA A 82 29.75 -25.26 -9.84
C ALA A 82 31.02 -25.22 -8.99
N LEU A 83 30.94 -24.71 -7.77
CA LEU A 83 32.09 -24.70 -6.86
C LEU A 83 32.51 -26.12 -6.47
N ILE A 84 31.56 -27.00 -6.15
CA ILE A 84 31.82 -28.40 -5.83
C ILE A 84 32.50 -29.10 -7.02
N ASP A 85 32.00 -28.91 -8.23
CA ASP A 85 32.53 -29.51 -9.43
C ASP A 85 33.98 -29.05 -9.69
N ARG A 86 34.25 -27.76 -9.55
CA ARG A 86 35.61 -27.23 -9.68
C ARG A 86 36.56 -27.79 -8.62
N ALA A 87 36.08 -27.92 -7.39
CA ALA A 87 36.87 -28.47 -6.31
C ALA A 87 37.20 -29.97 -6.55
N ARG A 88 36.23 -30.73 -7.04
CA ARG A 88 36.43 -32.15 -7.39
C ARG A 88 37.45 -32.33 -8.52
N ASP A 89 37.40 -31.49 -9.55
CA ASP A 89 38.33 -31.50 -10.66
C ASP A 89 39.78 -31.22 -10.20
N ARG A 90 39.94 -30.53 -9.07
CA ARG A 90 41.25 -30.20 -8.49
C ARG A 90 41.70 -31.14 -7.36
N THR A 91 40.97 -32.21 -7.10
CA THR A 91 41.31 -33.17 -6.05
C THR A 91 42.63 -33.84 -6.32
N ASP A 92 42.88 -34.28 -7.55
CA ASP A 92 44.14 -34.93 -7.94
C ASP A 92 45.32 -33.98 -7.78
N GLU A 93 45.17 -32.74 -8.17
CA GLU A 93 46.17 -31.69 -8.02
C GLU A 93 46.49 -31.41 -6.55
N ALA A 94 45.49 -31.42 -5.68
CA ALA A 94 45.71 -31.29 -4.25
C ALA A 94 46.43 -32.48 -3.63
N VAL A 95 46.12 -33.69 -4.08
CA VAL A 95 46.83 -34.91 -3.67
C VAL A 95 48.28 -34.86 -4.11
N GLU A 96 48.57 -34.49 -5.34
CA GLU A 96 49.94 -34.32 -5.83
C GLU A 96 50.72 -33.30 -5.01
N HIS A 97 50.11 -32.17 -4.69
CA HIS A 97 50.74 -31.14 -3.87
C HIS A 97 51.08 -31.66 -2.46
N ALA A 98 50.17 -32.39 -1.84
CA ALA A 98 50.42 -32.98 -0.52
C ALA A 98 51.55 -34.01 -0.54
N VAL A 99 51.60 -34.85 -1.58
CA VAL A 99 52.67 -35.83 -1.77
C VAL A 99 54.03 -35.16 -2.00
N GLU A 100 54.07 -34.11 -2.85
CA GLU A 100 55.27 -33.30 -3.06
C GLU A 100 55.83 -32.72 -1.77
N LYS A 101 54.97 -32.14 -0.95
CA LYS A 101 55.34 -31.54 0.34
C LYS A 101 55.87 -32.59 1.32
N PHE A 102 55.31 -33.76 1.32
CA PHE A 102 55.78 -34.88 2.14
C PHE A 102 57.17 -35.35 1.68
N GLU A 103 57.36 -35.54 0.37
CA GLU A 103 58.64 -35.94 -0.20
C GLU A 103 59.76 -34.95 0.08
N GLU A 104 59.46 -33.63 -0.07
CA GLU A 104 60.41 -32.57 0.28
C GLU A 104 60.82 -32.62 1.76
N ALA A 105 59.88 -32.86 2.64
CA ALA A 105 60.16 -32.96 4.09
C ALA A 105 61.00 -34.19 4.43
N VAL A 106 60.74 -35.31 3.77
CA VAL A 106 61.55 -36.54 3.93
C VAL A 106 62.96 -36.35 3.39
N ASP A 107 63.12 -35.80 2.18
CA ASP A 107 64.43 -35.55 1.57
C ASP A 107 65.25 -34.54 2.40
N ALA A 108 64.66 -33.56 2.97
CA ALA A 108 65.32 -32.57 3.85
C ALA A 108 65.84 -33.17 5.16
N GLN A 109 65.33 -34.33 5.60
CA GLN A 109 65.80 -35.06 6.81
C GLN A 109 66.75 -36.16 6.54
N ALA A 110 66.87 -36.50 5.28
CA ALA A 110 67.88 -37.47 4.82
C ALA A 110 69.21 -36.78 4.60
#